data_ffca218bb1755bf3593004cb54eb6799
#
_entry.id   ffca218bb1755bf3593004cb54eb6799
#
_cell.length_a   1.000
_cell.length_b   1.000
_cell.length_c   1.000
_cell.angle_alpha   90.00
_cell.angle_beta   90.00
_cell.angle_gamma   90.00
#
_symmetry.space_group_name_H-M   'P 1'
#
loop_
_entity.id
_entity.type
_entity.pdbx_description
1 polymer ?
#
loop_
_entity_poly.entity_id
_entity_poly.type
_entity_poly.pdbx_seq_one_letter_code
_entity_poly.pdbx_strand_id
1 'polypeptide(L)'
;MSSALRVVTLPPTLSGAEAVRFAQEIRHRGANVLEIRTDLHAPTAVDIPALARELPLLVSERGQPLPPLWVEASTYVDRDVTVSVDAPPTKLVASHHAERPLSTAEALALWNQDLPRNAFVKHVEPLGSLARIPELLETQARLIERFGAGRVTVLGMGPVALPVRAVLAQRNALDYLAAGGNWNSAPGQRLLDDAVREARAAGTATSLRRGILGTSIVHSRSPRIHRQPFDRIDIPEEGPVEELVDALIPHYAGFAVTSPFKLRLARHTRSPLEAINTLVRRGTRWESFNTDVEGARAVLKRLGVREAFVLGDGGSTAALRSVAGDVGCQLRILKRADIREPLSGAGVWTWPDRIPAPEELRFDGARVAVIAYGAPGRRVAKEISRRGGTPVMLGAAWFIAQARRQRELWETAT
;
A
#
# COMPACT_ATOMS: atom_id res chain seq x y z
N MET A 1 -6.33 -23.01 -4.16
CA MET A 1 -6.02 -22.60 -2.76
C MET A 1 -7.16 -21.73 -2.27
N SER A 2 -7.73 -21.97 -1.08
CA SER A 2 -8.74 -21.11 -0.49
C SER A 2 -8.09 -19.75 -0.20
N SER A 3 -8.72 -18.65 -0.64
CA SER A 3 -8.22 -17.32 -0.29
C SER A 3 -8.45 -17.07 1.21
N ALA A 4 -7.51 -16.40 1.87
CA ALA A 4 -7.65 -15.98 3.27
C ALA A 4 -8.99 -15.25 3.50
N LEU A 5 -9.60 -15.49 4.67
CA LEU A 5 -10.78 -14.73 5.10
C LEU A 5 -10.35 -13.29 5.41
N ARG A 6 -10.98 -12.33 4.76
CA ARG A 6 -10.71 -10.89 4.93
C ARG A 6 -11.43 -10.36 6.16
N VAL A 7 -10.66 -10.11 7.22
CA VAL A 7 -11.14 -9.64 8.51
C VAL A 7 -10.97 -8.13 8.60
N VAL A 8 -12.00 -7.41 8.99
CA VAL A 8 -11.95 -5.96 9.25
C VAL A 8 -12.43 -5.71 10.67
N THR A 9 -11.66 -4.96 11.45
CA THR A 9 -12.02 -4.61 12.83
C THR A 9 -12.96 -3.42 12.85
N LEU A 10 -14.00 -3.49 13.67
CA LEU A 10 -14.92 -2.36 13.90
C LEU A 10 -14.17 -1.21 14.58
N PRO A 11 -14.19 0.03 14.03
CA PRO A 11 -13.61 1.20 14.67
C PRO A 11 -14.26 1.52 16.02
N PRO A 12 -13.49 1.93 17.05
CA PRO A 12 -14.02 2.19 18.41
C PRO A 12 -14.98 3.38 18.47
N THR A 13 -14.96 4.25 17.48
CA THR A 13 -15.84 5.42 17.40
C THR A 13 -17.24 5.11 16.88
N LEU A 14 -17.47 3.89 16.36
CA LEU A 14 -18.74 3.50 15.76
C LEU A 14 -19.57 2.67 16.74
N SER A 15 -20.85 3.01 16.87
CA SER A 15 -21.82 2.33 17.72
C SER A 15 -23.21 2.27 17.07
N GLY A 16 -24.11 1.45 17.60
CA GLY A 16 -25.49 1.35 17.15
C GLY A 16 -25.65 1.28 15.62
N ALA A 17 -26.48 2.15 15.05
CA ALA A 17 -26.77 2.16 13.62
C ALA A 17 -25.55 2.49 12.73
N GLU A 18 -24.55 3.21 13.25
CA GLU A 18 -23.32 3.51 12.49
C GLU A 18 -22.47 2.28 12.32
N ALA A 19 -22.34 1.45 13.36
CA ALA A 19 -21.65 0.18 13.29
C ALA A 19 -22.29 -0.77 12.25
N VAL A 20 -23.62 -0.81 12.20
CA VAL A 20 -24.36 -1.62 11.21
C VAL A 20 -24.09 -1.11 9.78
N ARG A 21 -24.19 0.21 9.55
CA ARG A 21 -23.86 0.78 8.24
C ARG A 21 -22.42 0.49 7.81
N PHE A 22 -21.47 0.57 8.73
CA PHE A 22 -20.09 0.20 8.48
C PHE A 22 -19.96 -1.27 8.08
N ALA A 23 -20.60 -2.20 8.80
CA ALA A 23 -20.62 -3.62 8.47
C ALA A 23 -21.17 -3.87 7.05
N GLN A 24 -22.25 -3.20 6.68
CA GLN A 24 -22.81 -3.26 5.32
C GLN A 24 -21.83 -2.73 4.27
N GLU A 25 -21.19 -1.59 4.52
CA GLU A 25 -20.19 -1.00 3.62
C GLU A 25 -19.02 -1.96 3.37
N ILE A 26 -18.38 -2.46 4.43
CA ILE A 26 -17.22 -3.33 4.27
C ILE A 26 -17.58 -4.68 3.63
N ARG A 27 -18.79 -5.19 3.87
CA ARG A 27 -19.33 -6.37 3.18
C ARG A 27 -19.40 -6.14 1.66
N HIS A 28 -19.99 -5.03 1.23
CA HIS A 28 -20.05 -4.66 -0.20
C HIS A 28 -18.67 -4.48 -0.82
N ARG A 29 -17.71 -4.01 -0.03
CA ARG A 29 -16.31 -3.88 -0.45
C ARG A 29 -15.56 -5.23 -0.44
N GLY A 30 -16.14 -6.29 0.11
CA GLY A 30 -15.62 -7.66 0.03
C GLY A 30 -14.93 -8.17 1.29
N ALA A 31 -15.18 -7.58 2.46
CA ALA A 31 -14.86 -8.21 3.75
C ALA A 31 -15.66 -9.50 3.92
N ASN A 32 -15.08 -10.50 4.58
CA ASN A 32 -15.73 -11.78 4.90
C ASN A 32 -16.15 -11.87 6.38
N VAL A 33 -15.44 -11.15 7.25
CA VAL A 33 -15.58 -11.22 8.71
C VAL A 33 -15.44 -9.82 9.30
N LEU A 34 -16.31 -9.48 10.25
CA LEU A 34 -16.19 -8.29 11.09
C LEU A 34 -15.62 -8.69 12.45
N GLU A 35 -14.48 -8.11 12.84
CA GLU A 35 -13.91 -8.29 14.17
C GLU A 35 -14.43 -7.24 15.14
N ILE A 36 -14.84 -7.70 16.35
CA ILE A 36 -15.23 -6.85 17.48
C ILE A 36 -14.36 -7.23 18.67
N ARG A 37 -13.70 -6.23 19.28
CA ARG A 37 -12.73 -6.43 20.35
C ARG A 37 -13.23 -5.86 21.66
N THR A 38 -13.02 -6.57 22.77
CA THR A 38 -13.46 -6.14 24.09
C THR A 38 -12.70 -4.94 24.66
N ASP A 39 -11.49 -4.66 24.17
CA ASP A 39 -10.72 -3.44 24.52
C ASP A 39 -11.14 -2.19 23.74
N LEU A 40 -11.90 -2.35 22.65
CA LEU A 40 -12.38 -1.25 21.80
C LEU A 40 -13.85 -0.91 22.01
N HIS A 41 -14.67 -1.89 22.47
CA HIS A 41 -16.10 -1.73 22.58
C HIS A 41 -16.63 -2.25 23.91
N ALA A 42 -17.38 -1.39 24.60
CA ALA A 42 -18.17 -1.84 25.75
C ALA A 42 -19.31 -2.77 25.27
N PRO A 43 -19.73 -3.77 26.09
CA PRO A 43 -20.76 -4.73 25.69
C PRO A 43 -22.08 -4.11 25.24
N THR A 44 -22.45 -2.96 25.77
CA THR A 44 -23.69 -2.23 25.46
C THR A 44 -23.56 -1.27 24.28
N ALA A 45 -22.35 -1.03 23.76
CA ALA A 45 -22.11 -0.06 22.70
C ALA A 45 -22.46 -0.60 21.30
N VAL A 46 -22.52 -1.91 21.12
CA VAL A 46 -22.74 -2.57 19.83
C VAL A 46 -23.89 -3.56 19.89
N ASP A 47 -24.75 -3.54 18.87
CA ASP A 47 -25.84 -4.48 18.67
C ASP A 47 -25.30 -5.72 17.94
N ILE A 48 -24.79 -6.69 18.69
CA ILE A 48 -24.19 -7.93 18.16
C ILE A 48 -25.14 -8.71 17.26
N PRO A 49 -26.43 -8.95 17.62
CA PRO A 49 -27.37 -9.61 16.72
C PRO A 49 -27.58 -8.87 15.39
N ALA A 50 -27.61 -7.53 15.41
CA ALA A 50 -27.74 -6.75 14.19
C ALA A 50 -26.47 -6.88 13.30
N LEU A 51 -25.28 -6.83 13.88
CA LEU A 51 -24.02 -7.00 13.15
C LEU A 51 -23.85 -8.41 12.59
N ALA A 52 -24.26 -9.45 13.35
CA ALA A 52 -24.21 -10.85 12.91
C ALA A 52 -25.10 -11.13 11.68
N ARG A 53 -26.16 -10.35 11.45
CA ARG A 53 -26.98 -10.43 10.23
C ARG A 53 -26.27 -9.89 9.00
N GLU A 54 -25.31 -8.99 9.19
CA GLU A 54 -24.58 -8.35 8.08
C GLU A 54 -23.34 -9.14 7.67
N LEU A 55 -22.55 -9.62 8.64
CA LEU A 55 -21.32 -10.36 8.41
C LEU A 55 -21.10 -11.43 9.50
N PRO A 56 -20.42 -12.54 9.17
CA PRO A 56 -19.83 -13.42 10.19
C PRO A 56 -18.98 -12.60 11.17
N LEU A 57 -19.19 -12.82 12.48
CA LEU A 57 -18.48 -12.08 13.52
C LEU A 57 -17.31 -12.89 14.07
N LEU A 58 -16.19 -12.20 14.26
CA LEU A 58 -15.07 -12.63 15.10
C LEU A 58 -15.05 -11.75 16.35
N VAL A 59 -15.33 -12.33 17.52
CA VAL A 59 -15.23 -11.62 18.78
C VAL A 59 -13.90 -11.93 19.44
N SER A 60 -13.13 -10.88 19.76
CA SER A 60 -11.76 -11.02 20.27
C SER A 60 -11.67 -10.56 21.71
N GLU A 61 -11.22 -11.49 22.58
CA GLU A 61 -10.93 -11.20 23.98
C GLU A 61 -9.61 -10.43 24.09
N ARG A 62 -9.67 -9.19 24.58
CA ARG A 62 -8.52 -8.31 24.78
C ARG A 62 -8.67 -7.53 26.09
N GLY A 63 -7.99 -8.00 27.14
CA GLY A 63 -7.99 -7.33 28.44
C GLY A 63 -9.30 -7.39 29.24
N GLN A 64 -10.44 -7.64 28.60
CA GLN A 64 -11.74 -7.82 29.23
C GLN A 64 -12.38 -9.13 28.75
N PRO A 65 -13.07 -9.89 29.63
CA PRO A 65 -13.78 -11.12 29.25
C PRO A 65 -14.84 -10.89 28.19
N LEU A 66 -15.05 -11.87 27.33
CA LEU A 66 -16.10 -11.84 26.33
C LEU A 66 -17.49 -12.00 26.99
N PRO A 67 -18.45 -11.09 26.71
CA PRO A 67 -19.83 -11.27 27.14
C PRO A 67 -20.42 -12.55 26.54
N PRO A 68 -21.22 -13.34 27.29
CA PRO A 68 -21.84 -14.58 26.79
C PRO A 68 -22.63 -14.37 25.48
N LEU A 69 -23.41 -13.31 25.37
CA LEU A 69 -24.17 -12.96 24.15
C LEU A 69 -23.25 -12.78 22.93
N TRP A 70 -22.03 -12.24 23.10
CA TRP A 70 -21.09 -12.08 22.01
C TRP A 70 -20.60 -13.44 21.52
N VAL A 71 -20.27 -14.35 22.44
CA VAL A 71 -19.83 -15.72 22.10
C VAL A 71 -20.94 -16.50 21.41
N GLU A 72 -22.18 -16.39 21.90
CA GLU A 72 -23.33 -17.08 21.32
C GLU A 72 -23.60 -16.65 19.88
N ALA A 73 -23.67 -15.35 19.62
CA ALA A 73 -23.99 -14.80 18.32
C ALA A 73 -22.81 -14.77 17.33
N SER A 74 -21.57 -15.04 17.76
CA SER A 74 -20.38 -14.98 16.90
C SER A 74 -20.19 -16.25 16.06
N THR A 75 -19.51 -16.10 14.93
CA THR A 75 -19.02 -17.20 14.11
C THR A 75 -17.67 -17.68 14.61
N TYR A 76 -16.82 -16.76 15.08
CA TYR A 76 -15.48 -17.04 15.61
C TYR A 76 -15.25 -16.34 16.95
N VAL A 77 -14.46 -16.98 17.81
CA VAL A 77 -14.05 -16.49 19.13
C VAL A 77 -12.53 -16.51 19.21
N ASP A 78 -11.90 -15.36 19.30
CA ASP A 78 -10.44 -15.21 19.42
C ASP A 78 -10.07 -15.09 20.91
N ARG A 79 -9.32 -16.06 21.40
CA ARG A 79 -8.79 -16.12 22.78
C ARG A 79 -7.30 -16.40 22.79
N ASP A 80 -6.61 -15.82 23.75
CA ASP A 80 -5.19 -16.10 23.94
C ASP A 80 -4.99 -17.54 24.39
N VAL A 81 -4.02 -18.19 23.77
CA VAL A 81 -3.70 -19.62 23.98
C VAL A 81 -3.14 -19.91 25.37
N THR A 82 -2.67 -18.88 26.09
CA THR A 82 -2.16 -18.99 27.46
C THR A 82 -3.26 -18.95 28.53
N VAL A 83 -4.51 -18.63 28.13
CA VAL A 83 -5.68 -18.63 28.99
C VAL A 83 -6.51 -19.89 28.73
N SER A 84 -7.21 -20.39 29.77
CA SER A 84 -8.12 -21.54 29.61
C SER A 84 -9.15 -21.26 28.49
N VAL A 85 -9.26 -22.20 27.55
CA VAL A 85 -10.02 -21.97 26.29
C VAL A 85 -11.40 -22.61 26.40
N ASP A 86 -12.36 -21.94 27.01
CA ASP A 86 -13.77 -22.35 27.09
C ASP A 86 -14.60 -21.90 25.89
N ALA A 87 -14.06 -21.94 24.68
CA ALA A 87 -14.80 -21.67 23.48
C ALA A 87 -15.23 -22.94 22.78
N PRO A 88 -16.41 -22.96 22.11
CA PRO A 88 -16.78 -24.09 21.27
C PRO A 88 -15.66 -24.42 20.26
N PRO A 89 -15.18 -25.67 20.19
CA PRO A 89 -14.03 -26.04 19.32
C PRO A 89 -14.18 -25.58 17.85
N THR A 90 -15.41 -25.55 17.37
CA THR A 90 -15.73 -25.17 15.99
C THR A 90 -15.63 -23.66 15.69
N LYS A 91 -15.53 -22.83 16.74
CA LYS A 91 -15.48 -21.35 16.63
C LYS A 91 -14.11 -20.78 17.04
N LEU A 92 -13.21 -21.58 17.57
CA LEU A 92 -11.99 -21.10 18.21
C LEU A 92 -10.97 -20.54 17.20
N VAL A 93 -10.51 -19.32 17.47
CA VAL A 93 -9.24 -18.77 17.00
C VAL A 93 -8.31 -18.71 18.21
N ALA A 94 -7.46 -19.70 18.38
CA ALA A 94 -6.42 -19.70 19.39
C ALA A 94 -5.36 -18.68 18.95
N SER A 95 -5.16 -17.61 19.73
CA SER A 95 -4.21 -16.56 19.40
C SER A 95 -3.10 -16.43 20.43
N HIS A 96 -1.95 -15.95 19.99
CA HIS A 96 -0.89 -15.48 20.86
C HIS A 96 -0.32 -14.17 20.32
N HIS A 97 -0.19 -13.18 21.18
CA HIS A 97 0.37 -11.87 20.87
C HIS A 97 1.68 -11.72 21.66
N ALA A 98 2.79 -12.07 21.02
CA ALA A 98 4.10 -11.96 21.64
C ALA A 98 4.48 -10.48 21.88
N GLU A 99 5.06 -10.20 23.04
CA GLU A 99 5.55 -8.85 23.41
C GLU A 99 6.90 -8.53 22.74
N ARG A 100 7.63 -9.54 22.33
CA ARG A 100 8.92 -9.44 21.61
C ARG A 100 8.96 -10.36 20.42
N PRO A 101 9.87 -10.16 19.47
CA PRO A 101 10.14 -11.14 18.44
C PRO A 101 10.58 -12.50 19.05
N LEU A 102 10.02 -13.60 18.54
CA LEU A 102 10.36 -14.96 18.95
C LEU A 102 11.18 -15.66 17.87
N SER A 103 12.13 -16.50 18.27
CA SER A 103 12.72 -17.45 17.33
C SER A 103 11.67 -18.45 16.88
N THR A 104 11.86 -19.06 15.71
CA THR A 104 10.97 -20.13 15.22
C THR A 104 10.83 -21.25 16.25
N ALA A 105 11.92 -21.62 16.96
CA ALA A 105 11.89 -22.65 17.99
C ALA A 105 11.03 -22.24 19.19
N GLU A 106 11.14 -21.00 19.68
CA GLU A 106 10.30 -20.47 20.77
C GLU A 106 8.82 -20.43 20.37
N ALA A 107 8.54 -19.96 19.15
CA ALA A 107 7.18 -19.95 18.63
C ALA A 107 6.59 -21.37 18.56
N LEU A 108 7.33 -22.34 18.05
CA LEU A 108 6.88 -23.74 17.98
C LEU A 108 6.69 -24.37 19.35
N ALA A 109 7.55 -24.04 20.32
CA ALA A 109 7.40 -24.50 21.70
C ALA A 109 6.11 -23.98 22.34
N LEU A 110 5.79 -22.70 22.15
CA LEU A 110 4.54 -22.09 22.59
C LEU A 110 3.30 -22.82 22.02
N TRP A 111 3.36 -23.15 20.74
CA TRP A 111 2.27 -23.85 20.05
C TRP A 111 2.31 -25.37 20.23
N ASN A 112 3.18 -25.90 21.11
CA ASN A 112 3.27 -27.33 21.40
C ASN A 112 2.18 -27.80 22.35
N GLN A 113 0.93 -27.57 21.98
CA GLN A 113 -0.27 -28.01 22.73
C GLN A 113 -1.31 -28.55 21.77
N ASP A 114 -2.20 -29.38 22.31
CA ASP A 114 -3.31 -29.93 21.54
C ASP A 114 -4.42 -28.90 21.41
N LEU A 115 -4.72 -28.56 20.17
CA LEU A 115 -5.84 -27.69 19.83
C LEU A 115 -6.95 -28.46 19.12
N PRO A 116 -8.21 -28.07 19.29
CA PRO A 116 -9.33 -28.68 18.56
C PRO A 116 -9.05 -28.69 17.05
N ARG A 117 -9.39 -29.79 16.37
CA ARG A 117 -9.09 -29.98 14.94
C ARG A 117 -9.59 -28.85 14.01
N ASN A 118 -10.65 -28.18 14.42
CA ASN A 118 -11.24 -27.07 13.64
C ASN A 118 -10.82 -25.66 14.10
N ALA A 119 -9.97 -25.56 15.14
CA ALA A 119 -9.49 -24.27 15.62
C ALA A 119 -8.53 -23.61 14.62
N PHE A 120 -8.62 -22.31 14.47
CA PHE A 120 -7.59 -21.50 13.81
C PHE A 120 -6.45 -21.22 14.79
N VAL A 121 -5.25 -21.08 14.26
CA VAL A 121 -4.03 -20.67 14.98
C VAL A 121 -3.63 -19.29 14.51
N LYS A 122 -3.49 -18.34 15.44
CA LYS A 122 -3.09 -16.96 15.15
C LYS A 122 -1.87 -16.59 15.98
N HIS A 123 -0.72 -16.46 15.33
CA HIS A 123 0.53 -16.04 15.94
C HIS A 123 0.85 -14.61 15.50
N VAL A 124 1.05 -13.71 16.47
CA VAL A 124 1.30 -12.28 16.24
C VAL A 124 2.53 -11.87 17.01
N GLU A 125 3.50 -11.23 16.34
CA GLU A 125 4.68 -10.70 17.01
C GLU A 125 5.12 -9.34 16.44
N PRO A 126 5.82 -8.49 17.20
CA PRO A 126 6.41 -7.28 16.67
C PRO A 126 7.53 -7.62 15.68
N LEU A 127 7.54 -6.92 14.53
CA LEU A 127 8.62 -6.99 13.58
C LEU A 127 9.71 -5.97 14.00
N GLY A 128 10.54 -6.30 14.95
CA GLY A 128 11.54 -5.39 15.50
C GLY A 128 12.65 -5.00 14.50
N SER A 129 12.89 -5.82 13.48
CA SER A 129 13.87 -5.59 12.40
C SER A 129 13.43 -6.30 11.12
N LEU A 130 13.77 -5.73 9.97
CA LEU A 130 13.52 -6.34 8.65
C LEU A 130 14.33 -7.64 8.44
N ALA A 131 15.48 -7.79 9.10
CA ALA A 131 16.25 -9.03 9.12
C ALA A 131 15.46 -10.24 9.68
N ARG A 132 14.37 -9.99 10.39
CA ARG A 132 13.47 -11.00 10.95
C ARG A 132 12.46 -11.59 9.94
N ILE A 133 12.32 -11.00 8.75
CA ILE A 133 11.35 -11.47 7.75
C ILE A 133 11.52 -12.96 7.42
N PRO A 134 12.73 -13.47 7.12
CA PRO A 134 12.91 -14.89 6.82
C PRO A 134 12.46 -15.82 7.96
N GLU A 135 12.76 -15.45 9.21
CA GLU A 135 12.39 -16.25 10.39
C GLU A 135 10.87 -16.27 10.61
N LEU A 136 10.19 -15.12 10.43
CA LEU A 136 8.73 -15.09 10.54
C LEU A 136 8.03 -15.91 9.44
N LEU A 137 8.59 -15.95 8.24
CA LEU A 137 8.13 -16.81 7.15
C LEU A 137 8.38 -18.29 7.43
N GLU A 138 9.52 -18.64 8.04
CA GLU A 138 9.81 -20.00 8.50
C GLU A 138 8.86 -20.42 9.61
N THR A 139 8.59 -19.58 10.60
CA THR A 139 7.59 -19.81 11.65
C THR A 139 6.22 -20.12 11.03
N GLN A 140 5.78 -19.33 10.04
CA GLN A 140 4.52 -19.62 9.32
C GLN A 140 4.55 -21.00 8.65
N ALA A 141 5.64 -21.32 7.96
CA ALA A 141 5.77 -22.60 7.26
C ALA A 141 5.65 -23.78 8.23
N ARG A 142 6.37 -23.74 9.36
CA ARG A 142 6.34 -24.78 10.40
C ARG A 142 4.99 -24.92 11.08
N LEU A 143 4.33 -23.79 11.38
CA LEU A 143 2.98 -23.85 11.95
C LEU A 143 1.98 -24.45 10.95
N ILE A 144 2.11 -24.15 9.65
CA ILE A 144 1.28 -24.76 8.59
C ILE A 144 1.53 -26.28 8.48
N GLU A 145 2.77 -26.73 8.56
CA GLU A 145 3.11 -28.16 8.59
C GLU A 145 2.43 -28.87 9.75
N ARG A 146 2.39 -28.25 10.93
CA ARG A 146 1.80 -28.81 12.14
C ARG A 146 0.27 -28.79 12.14
N PHE A 147 -0.36 -27.65 11.83
CA PHE A 147 -1.80 -27.43 12.01
C PHE A 147 -2.60 -27.53 10.72
N GLY A 148 -1.95 -27.52 9.57
CA GLY A 148 -2.56 -27.61 8.25
C GLY A 148 -2.76 -26.27 7.58
N ALA A 149 -2.69 -26.28 6.24
CA ALA A 149 -2.99 -25.12 5.41
C ALA A 149 -4.46 -24.69 5.59
N GLY A 150 -4.70 -23.36 5.62
CA GLY A 150 -6.03 -22.79 5.81
C GLY A 150 -6.47 -22.67 7.27
N ARG A 151 -5.61 -23.00 8.24
CA ARG A 151 -5.88 -22.82 9.67
C ARG A 151 -4.93 -21.86 10.37
N VAL A 152 -3.78 -21.57 9.78
CA VAL A 152 -2.71 -20.77 10.37
C VAL A 152 -2.74 -19.35 9.87
N THR A 153 -2.58 -18.42 10.79
CA THR A 153 -2.36 -16.99 10.52
C THR A 153 -1.15 -16.53 11.30
N VAL A 154 -0.15 -15.95 10.60
CA VAL A 154 1.02 -15.34 11.21
C VAL A 154 1.06 -13.87 10.80
N LEU A 155 1.27 -12.98 11.77
CA LEU A 155 1.26 -11.54 11.55
C LEU A 155 2.50 -10.90 12.17
N GLY A 156 3.24 -10.13 11.37
CA GLY A 156 4.19 -9.15 11.88
C GLY A 156 3.47 -7.83 12.20
N MET A 157 3.88 -7.15 13.26
CA MET A 157 3.36 -5.84 13.65
C MET A 157 4.43 -4.77 13.63
N GLY A 158 4.02 -3.53 13.35
CA GLY A 158 4.90 -2.37 13.33
C GLY A 158 4.85 -1.59 12.02
N PRO A 159 5.48 -0.40 11.96
CA PRO A 159 5.39 0.51 10.81
C PRO A 159 5.86 -0.09 9.48
N VAL A 160 6.88 -0.97 9.53
CA VAL A 160 7.46 -1.62 8.34
C VAL A 160 6.86 -3.01 8.05
N ALA A 161 5.84 -3.43 8.79
CA ALA A 161 5.27 -4.78 8.67
C ALA A 161 4.39 -5.00 7.43
N LEU A 162 3.92 -3.94 6.75
CA LEU A 162 2.99 -4.07 5.62
C LEU A 162 3.47 -5.05 4.55
N PRO A 163 4.71 -4.95 4.01
CA PRO A 163 5.15 -5.87 2.96
C PRO A 163 5.26 -7.31 3.44
N VAL A 164 5.71 -7.56 4.67
CA VAL A 164 5.76 -8.92 5.22
C VAL A 164 4.36 -9.49 5.43
N ARG A 165 3.42 -8.67 5.91
CA ARG A 165 2.00 -9.08 6.01
C ARG A 165 1.40 -9.43 4.65
N ALA A 166 1.77 -8.70 3.60
CA ALA A 166 1.34 -9.00 2.24
C ALA A 166 1.88 -10.34 1.74
N VAL A 167 3.13 -10.68 2.06
CA VAL A 167 3.72 -12.00 1.73
C VAL A 167 3.07 -13.11 2.56
N LEU A 168 2.93 -12.94 3.87
CA LEU A 168 2.31 -13.92 4.78
C LEU A 168 0.85 -14.19 4.42
N ALA A 169 0.09 -13.17 3.99
CA ALA A 169 -1.33 -13.29 3.62
C ALA A 169 -1.58 -14.30 2.50
N GLN A 170 -0.59 -14.63 1.67
CA GLN A 170 -0.72 -15.64 0.62
C GLN A 170 -0.98 -17.06 1.17
N ARG A 171 -0.56 -17.32 2.41
CA ARG A 171 -0.70 -18.61 3.09
C ARG A 171 -1.50 -18.54 4.39
N ASN A 172 -1.86 -17.34 4.85
CA ASN A 172 -2.68 -17.14 6.04
C ASN A 172 -4.12 -17.59 5.83
N ALA A 173 -4.74 -18.10 6.89
CA ALA A 173 -6.16 -18.41 6.95
C ALA A 173 -7.01 -17.13 7.09
N LEU A 174 -6.53 -16.16 7.88
CA LEU A 174 -7.18 -14.88 8.16
C LEU A 174 -6.23 -13.73 7.74
N ASP A 175 -6.73 -12.75 6.98
CA ASP A 175 -6.01 -11.54 6.61
C ASP A 175 -6.69 -10.32 7.26
N TYR A 176 -6.03 -9.73 8.25
CA TYR A 176 -6.53 -8.58 9.02
C TYR A 176 -6.24 -7.29 8.27
N LEU A 177 -7.28 -6.62 7.81
CA LEU A 177 -7.24 -5.52 6.84
C LEU A 177 -7.81 -4.23 7.42
N ALA A 178 -7.24 -3.11 6.99
CA ALA A 178 -7.79 -1.79 7.26
C ALA A 178 -8.93 -1.46 6.29
N ALA A 179 -10.04 -0.94 6.79
CA ALA A 179 -11.12 -0.42 5.94
C ALA A 179 -10.70 0.82 5.13
N GLY A 180 -9.63 1.50 5.54
CA GLY A 180 -9.21 2.81 5.04
C GLY A 180 -9.78 3.95 5.89
N GLY A 181 -9.48 5.20 5.50
CA GLY A 181 -9.76 6.36 6.33
C GLY A 181 -8.61 6.64 7.31
N ASN A 182 -8.94 7.26 8.45
CA ASN A 182 -7.94 7.72 9.41
C ASN A 182 -7.70 6.73 10.57
N TRP A 183 -8.29 5.53 10.52
CA TRP A 183 -8.18 4.55 11.59
C TRP A 183 -7.75 3.17 11.07
N ASN A 184 -6.80 2.57 11.78
CA ASN A 184 -6.34 1.19 11.57
C ASN A 184 -6.25 0.51 12.95
N SER A 185 -6.67 -0.75 13.06
CA SER A 185 -6.59 -1.50 14.32
C SER A 185 -5.15 -1.89 14.70
N ALA A 186 -4.24 -1.87 13.76
CA ALA A 186 -2.81 -2.12 14.01
C ALA A 186 -1.94 -1.48 12.91
N PRO A 187 -0.72 -1.00 13.25
CA PRO A 187 0.24 -0.51 12.26
C PRO A 187 0.61 -1.59 11.22
N GLY A 188 0.81 -1.16 9.97
CA GLY A 188 1.23 -2.06 8.89
C GLY A 188 0.11 -2.91 8.29
N GLN A 189 -1.16 -2.63 8.56
CA GLN A 189 -2.28 -3.30 7.90
C GLN A 189 -2.39 -2.93 6.43
N ARG A 190 -2.70 -3.92 5.59
CA ARG A 190 -3.05 -3.74 4.18
C ARG A 190 -4.47 -3.17 4.07
N LEU A 191 -4.75 -2.46 2.97
CA LEU A 191 -6.11 -1.97 2.71
C LEU A 191 -7.01 -3.10 2.18
N LEU A 192 -8.26 -3.14 2.65
CA LEU A 192 -9.29 -4.08 2.17
C LEU A 192 -9.42 -4.06 0.64
N ASP A 193 -9.50 -2.87 0.05
CA ASP A 193 -9.67 -2.72 -1.41
C ASP A 193 -8.49 -3.29 -2.21
N ASP A 194 -7.27 -3.24 -1.67
CA ASP A 194 -6.09 -3.81 -2.32
C ASP A 194 -6.10 -5.34 -2.22
N ALA A 195 -6.42 -5.90 -1.06
CA ALA A 195 -6.54 -7.33 -0.86
C ALA A 195 -7.69 -7.95 -1.72
N VAL A 196 -8.83 -7.28 -1.82
CA VAL A 196 -9.94 -7.72 -2.69
C VAL A 196 -9.54 -7.67 -4.17
N ARG A 197 -8.81 -6.65 -4.59
CA ARG A 197 -8.31 -6.53 -5.97
C ARG A 197 -7.33 -7.65 -6.30
N GLU A 198 -6.44 -7.96 -5.37
CA GLU A 198 -5.50 -9.08 -5.46
C GLU A 198 -6.23 -10.41 -5.61
N ALA A 199 -7.22 -10.68 -4.75
CA ALA A 199 -7.99 -11.92 -4.80
C ALA A 199 -8.72 -12.11 -6.13
N ARG A 200 -9.21 -11.03 -6.76
CA ARG A 200 -9.83 -11.06 -8.09
C ARG A 200 -8.82 -11.30 -9.23
N ALA A 201 -7.57 -10.91 -9.02
CA ALA A 201 -6.50 -11.07 -10.00
C ALA A 201 -5.77 -12.43 -9.89
N ALA A 202 -6.06 -13.23 -8.87
CA ALA A 202 -5.31 -14.45 -8.52
C ALA A 202 -5.32 -15.57 -9.61
N GLY A 203 -6.17 -15.47 -10.65
CA GLY A 203 -6.15 -16.37 -11.80
C GLY A 203 -5.01 -16.12 -12.80
N THR A 204 -4.27 -15.02 -12.68
CA THR A 204 -3.20 -14.59 -13.61
C THR A 204 -1.86 -14.33 -12.92
N ALA A 205 -1.73 -14.63 -11.63
CA ALA A 205 -0.63 -14.19 -10.81
C ALA A 205 0.64 -15.02 -11.01
N THR A 206 1.73 -14.35 -11.37
CA THR A 206 3.10 -14.76 -11.05
C THR A 206 3.26 -14.83 -9.53
N SER A 207 4.09 -15.74 -9.04
CA SER A 207 4.35 -15.91 -7.59
C SER A 207 4.96 -14.67 -6.91
N LEU A 208 5.49 -13.72 -7.69
CA LEU A 208 6.17 -12.52 -7.21
C LEU A 208 5.22 -11.32 -7.18
N ARG A 209 5.29 -10.59 -6.08
CA ARG A 209 4.51 -9.35 -5.86
C ARG A 209 5.16 -8.15 -6.54
N ARG A 210 4.44 -7.05 -6.58
CA ARG A 210 4.93 -5.72 -6.97
C ARG A 210 4.46 -4.69 -5.95
N GLY A 211 5.12 -3.54 -5.90
CA GLY A 211 4.73 -2.52 -4.95
C GLY A 211 5.07 -1.10 -5.40
N ILE A 212 4.60 -0.13 -4.63
CA ILE A 212 5.08 1.24 -4.66
C ILE A 212 5.65 1.61 -3.30
N LEU A 213 6.84 2.20 -3.31
CA LEU A 213 7.56 2.71 -2.16
C LEU A 213 7.49 4.24 -2.15
N GLY A 214 7.10 4.81 -1.02
CA GLY A 214 7.02 6.26 -0.86
C GLY A 214 6.53 6.65 0.53
N THR A 215 6.42 7.95 0.77
CA THR A 215 5.81 8.51 1.99
C THR A 215 4.46 9.11 1.66
N SER A 216 3.45 8.84 2.50
CA SER A 216 2.07 9.34 2.33
C SER A 216 1.42 8.92 0.99
N ILE A 217 1.62 7.66 0.59
CA ILE A 217 1.22 7.13 -0.72
C ILE A 217 -0.17 6.45 -0.74
N VAL A 218 -0.95 6.58 0.32
CA VAL A 218 -2.29 5.98 0.40
C VAL A 218 -3.18 6.32 -0.82
N HIS A 219 -2.99 7.49 -1.41
CA HIS A 219 -3.73 7.96 -2.59
C HIS A 219 -3.18 7.48 -3.93
N SER A 220 -2.07 6.72 -3.94
CA SER A 220 -1.47 6.22 -5.18
C SER A 220 -2.46 5.38 -5.98
N ARG A 221 -2.48 5.61 -7.30
CA ARG A 221 -3.29 4.84 -8.25
C ARG A 221 -2.58 3.63 -8.83
N SER A 222 -1.30 3.42 -8.48
CA SER A 222 -0.50 2.31 -9.00
C SER A 222 -1.17 0.94 -8.82
N PRO A 223 -1.77 0.57 -7.67
CA PRO A 223 -2.45 -0.72 -7.53
C PRO A 223 -3.63 -0.90 -8.49
N ARG A 224 -4.30 0.20 -8.88
CA ARG A 224 -5.43 0.13 -9.84
C ARG A 224 -4.99 -0.09 -11.27
N ILE A 225 -3.84 0.51 -11.67
CA ILE A 225 -3.39 0.44 -13.06
C ILE A 225 -2.63 -0.85 -13.35
N HIS A 226 -1.89 -1.39 -12.37
CA HIS A 226 -1.09 -2.59 -12.59
C HIS A 226 -1.89 -3.90 -12.53
N ARG A 227 -3.09 -3.91 -11.92
CA ARG A 227 -4.06 -5.03 -11.91
C ARG A 227 -3.49 -6.39 -11.47
N GLN A 228 -2.42 -6.42 -10.70
CA GLN A 228 -1.76 -7.62 -10.18
C GLN A 228 -1.55 -7.44 -8.68
N PRO A 229 -1.07 -8.45 -7.94
CA PRO A 229 -0.67 -8.27 -6.54
C PRO A 229 0.29 -7.08 -6.42
N PHE A 230 -0.20 -5.98 -5.82
CA PHE A 230 0.51 -4.70 -5.80
C PHE A 230 0.30 -3.98 -4.47
N ASP A 231 1.38 -3.80 -3.73
CA ASP A 231 1.35 -3.28 -2.39
C ASP A 231 1.71 -1.79 -2.33
N ARG A 232 1.00 -1.04 -1.47
CA ARG A 232 1.42 0.30 -1.05
C ARG A 232 2.29 0.17 0.18
N ILE A 233 3.55 0.45 0.04
CA ILE A 233 4.52 0.39 1.14
C ILE A 233 4.84 1.82 1.54
N ASP A 234 4.07 2.31 2.51
CA ASP A 234 4.22 3.65 3.07
C ASP A 234 5.31 3.63 4.13
N ILE A 235 6.37 4.39 3.90
CA ILE A 235 7.55 4.42 4.77
C ILE A 235 7.78 5.87 5.20
N PRO A 236 8.05 6.14 6.48
CA PRO A 236 8.53 7.45 6.91
C PRO A 236 9.78 7.86 6.13
N GLU A 237 9.97 9.16 5.91
CA GLU A 237 11.09 9.68 5.12
C GLU A 237 12.45 9.17 5.60
N GLU A 238 12.63 9.11 6.92
CA GLU A 238 13.85 8.59 7.58
C GLU A 238 13.85 7.05 7.73
N GLY A 239 12.85 6.37 7.19
CA GLY A 239 12.72 4.91 7.31
C GLY A 239 13.79 4.14 6.55
N PRO A 240 14.05 2.87 6.92
CA PRO A 240 15.13 2.04 6.39
C PRO A 240 14.75 1.43 5.01
N VAL A 241 14.56 2.26 3.98
CA VAL A 241 14.06 1.82 2.67
C VAL A 241 15.05 0.91 1.96
N GLU A 242 16.35 1.09 2.17
CA GLU A 242 17.42 0.29 1.59
C GLU A 242 17.39 -1.15 2.12
N GLU A 243 17.33 -1.32 3.44
CA GLU A 243 17.20 -2.65 4.07
C GLU A 243 15.90 -3.33 3.66
N LEU A 244 14.82 -2.56 3.56
CA LEU A 244 13.51 -3.07 3.19
C LEU A 244 13.55 -3.68 1.78
N VAL A 245 14.08 -2.96 0.78
CA VAL A 245 14.09 -3.47 -0.59
C VAL A 245 14.97 -4.72 -0.69
N ASP A 246 16.10 -4.78 0.00
CA ASP A 246 17.00 -5.93 0.00
C ASP A 246 16.32 -7.16 0.64
N ALA A 247 15.67 -6.99 1.77
CA ALA A 247 14.93 -8.08 2.43
C ALA A 247 13.76 -8.61 1.58
N LEU A 248 13.22 -7.80 0.67
CA LEU A 248 12.07 -8.16 -0.16
C LEU A 248 12.44 -8.74 -1.54
N ILE A 249 13.72 -8.80 -1.91
CA ILE A 249 14.18 -9.39 -3.19
C ILE A 249 13.53 -10.77 -3.48
N PRO A 250 13.44 -11.72 -2.54
CA PRO A 250 12.87 -13.03 -2.83
C PRO A 250 11.37 -13.01 -3.15
N HIS A 251 10.65 -11.94 -2.78
CA HIS A 251 9.19 -11.89 -2.76
C HIS A 251 8.59 -10.94 -3.79
N TYR A 252 9.40 -10.02 -4.36
CA TYR A 252 8.92 -8.98 -5.27
C TYR A 252 9.62 -9.03 -6.62
N ALA A 253 8.85 -8.87 -7.69
CA ALA A 253 9.36 -8.67 -9.05
C ALA A 253 9.90 -7.25 -9.25
N GLY A 254 9.39 -6.27 -8.48
CA GLY A 254 9.86 -4.90 -8.54
C GLY A 254 9.00 -3.90 -7.78
N PHE A 255 9.52 -2.67 -7.76
CA PHE A 255 8.87 -1.55 -7.10
C PHE A 255 8.78 -0.32 -8.00
N ALA A 256 7.64 0.35 -7.99
CA ALA A 256 7.58 1.77 -8.33
C ALA A 256 8.15 2.56 -7.14
N VAL A 257 8.98 3.56 -7.41
CA VAL A 257 9.61 4.40 -6.39
C VAL A 257 9.15 5.83 -6.57
N THR A 258 8.63 6.44 -5.49
CA THR A 258 8.26 7.85 -5.50
C THR A 258 9.02 8.63 -4.43
N SER A 259 8.70 9.91 -4.31
CA SER A 259 9.33 10.79 -3.30
C SER A 259 9.11 10.25 -1.89
N PRO A 260 10.12 10.33 -1.00
CA PRO A 260 11.43 10.96 -1.18
C PRO A 260 12.54 10.00 -1.66
N PHE A 261 12.27 8.73 -1.96
CA PHE A 261 13.24 7.66 -2.06
C PHE A 261 13.97 7.52 -3.41
N LYS A 262 13.58 8.31 -4.43
CA LYS A 262 14.16 8.19 -5.78
C LYS A 262 15.69 8.33 -5.83
N LEU A 263 16.25 9.29 -5.11
CA LEU A 263 17.69 9.54 -5.04
C LEU A 263 18.40 8.52 -4.14
N ARG A 264 17.79 8.19 -2.98
CA ARG A 264 18.35 7.22 -2.03
C ARG A 264 18.52 5.86 -2.69
N LEU A 265 17.48 5.35 -3.33
CA LEU A 265 17.51 4.05 -3.99
C LEU A 265 18.35 4.05 -5.28
N ALA A 266 18.51 5.18 -5.97
CA ALA A 266 19.48 5.30 -7.06
C ALA A 266 20.91 5.05 -6.56
N ARG A 267 21.30 5.68 -5.46
CA ARG A 267 22.61 5.49 -4.82
C ARG A 267 22.78 4.06 -4.31
N HIS A 268 21.80 3.53 -3.61
CA HIS A 268 21.83 2.16 -3.06
C HIS A 268 22.03 1.11 -4.14
N THR A 269 21.32 1.22 -5.25
CA THR A 269 21.45 0.28 -6.39
C THR A 269 22.62 0.59 -7.31
N ARG A 270 23.46 1.57 -6.98
CA ARG A 270 24.56 2.06 -7.83
C ARG A 270 24.10 2.39 -9.24
N SER A 271 22.94 3.01 -9.35
CA SER A 271 22.37 3.40 -10.63
C SER A 271 23.25 4.45 -11.33
N PRO A 272 23.42 4.37 -12.66
CA PRO A 272 24.02 5.46 -13.43
C PRO A 272 23.08 6.68 -13.52
N LEU A 273 21.81 6.52 -13.13
CA LEU A 273 20.82 7.60 -13.13
C LEU A 273 20.85 8.36 -11.81
N GLU A 274 20.74 9.67 -11.86
CA GLU A 274 20.66 10.52 -10.67
C GLU A 274 19.44 10.16 -9.81
N ALA A 275 18.30 9.90 -10.45
CA ALA A 275 17.06 9.51 -9.78
C ALA A 275 16.35 8.40 -10.54
N ILE A 276 15.78 7.45 -9.79
CA ILE A 276 15.03 6.34 -10.33
C ILE A 276 13.56 6.41 -9.88
N ASN A 277 12.67 5.80 -10.64
CA ASN A 277 11.29 5.59 -10.22
C ASN A 277 10.84 4.13 -10.32
N THR A 278 11.74 3.22 -10.67
CA THR A 278 11.42 1.80 -10.88
C THR A 278 12.60 0.93 -10.49
N LEU A 279 12.33 -0.08 -9.67
CA LEU A 279 13.24 -1.20 -9.38
C LEU A 279 12.69 -2.46 -10.05
N VAL A 280 13.59 -3.26 -10.63
CA VAL A 280 13.27 -4.55 -11.25
C VAL A 280 14.20 -5.60 -10.67
N ARG A 281 13.66 -6.72 -10.24
CA ARG A 281 14.45 -7.84 -9.74
C ARG A 281 15.24 -8.50 -10.87
N ARG A 282 16.52 -8.77 -10.63
CA ARG A 282 17.41 -9.58 -11.47
C ARG A 282 18.16 -10.58 -10.59
N GLY A 283 17.60 -11.77 -10.45
CA GLY A 283 18.13 -12.77 -9.52
C GLY A 283 18.12 -12.27 -8.08
N THR A 284 19.27 -12.00 -7.51
CA THR A 284 19.46 -11.54 -6.11
C THR A 284 19.75 -10.04 -5.99
N ARG A 285 19.53 -9.24 -7.02
CA ARG A 285 19.80 -7.79 -7.01
C ARG A 285 18.70 -7.00 -7.67
N TRP A 286 18.68 -5.70 -7.41
CA TRP A 286 17.81 -4.73 -8.08
C TRP A 286 18.52 -4.07 -9.25
N GLU A 287 17.87 -4.02 -10.38
CA GLU A 287 18.18 -3.14 -11.50
C GLU A 287 17.23 -1.93 -11.45
N SER A 288 17.76 -0.74 -11.73
CA SER A 288 17.04 0.52 -11.56
C SER A 288 16.79 1.23 -12.87
N PHE A 289 15.60 1.83 -13.00
CA PHE A 289 15.15 2.55 -14.20
C PHE A 289 14.45 3.86 -13.82
N ASN A 290 14.39 4.77 -14.81
CA ASN A 290 13.54 5.96 -14.72
C ASN A 290 12.48 5.93 -15.83
N THR A 291 11.30 5.42 -15.55
CA THR A 291 10.19 5.35 -16.52
C THR A 291 9.40 6.66 -16.62
N ASP A 292 9.72 7.70 -15.82
CA ASP A 292 9.20 9.06 -16.01
C ASP A 292 9.58 9.61 -17.41
N VAL A 293 10.65 9.10 -18.00
CA VAL A 293 11.07 9.38 -19.38
C VAL A 293 9.95 9.11 -20.40
N GLU A 294 9.22 8.00 -20.24
CA GLU A 294 8.08 7.71 -21.13
C GLU A 294 6.88 8.63 -20.89
N GLY A 295 6.68 9.04 -19.63
CA GLY A 295 5.69 10.06 -19.28
C GLY A 295 6.01 11.41 -19.93
N ALA A 296 7.27 11.83 -19.82
CA ALA A 296 7.78 13.05 -20.40
C ALA A 296 7.63 13.06 -21.94
N ARG A 297 8.03 11.97 -22.60
CA ARG A 297 7.87 11.76 -24.04
C ARG A 297 6.40 11.88 -24.47
N ALA A 298 5.49 11.24 -23.71
CA ALA A 298 4.06 11.29 -24.02
C ALA A 298 3.47 12.71 -23.88
N VAL A 299 3.94 13.49 -22.91
CA VAL A 299 3.50 14.88 -22.71
C VAL A 299 4.01 15.79 -23.80
N LEU A 300 5.32 15.79 -24.11
CA LEU A 300 5.91 16.63 -25.13
C LEU A 300 5.31 16.35 -26.52
N LYS A 301 5.12 15.08 -26.88
CA LYS A 301 4.41 14.69 -28.13
C LYS A 301 3.00 15.26 -28.21
N ARG A 302 2.26 15.27 -27.09
CA ARG A 302 0.88 15.82 -27.05
C ARG A 302 0.85 17.34 -27.06
N LEU A 303 1.84 18.01 -26.52
CA LEU A 303 1.97 19.46 -26.66
C LEU A 303 2.23 19.85 -28.12
N GLY A 304 2.99 19.03 -28.85
CA GLY A 304 3.23 19.19 -30.29
C GLY A 304 3.94 20.50 -30.67
N VAL A 305 4.88 20.95 -29.82
CA VAL A 305 5.56 22.23 -30.00
C VAL A 305 7.06 22.05 -30.13
N ARG A 306 7.72 22.97 -30.86
CA ARG A 306 9.17 22.96 -31.01
C ARG A 306 9.90 23.59 -29.83
N GLU A 307 9.22 24.43 -29.05
CA GLU A 307 9.77 25.08 -27.87
C GLU A 307 8.73 25.04 -26.75
N ALA A 308 9.19 24.78 -25.53
CA ALA A 308 8.36 24.83 -24.33
C ALA A 308 9.14 25.35 -23.13
N PHE A 309 8.49 26.14 -22.29
CA PHE A 309 9.03 26.45 -20.98
C PHE A 309 8.65 25.35 -19.97
N VAL A 310 9.49 25.12 -18.95
CA VAL A 310 9.24 24.18 -17.87
C VAL A 310 9.35 24.91 -16.54
N LEU A 311 8.26 24.90 -15.78
CA LEU A 311 8.20 25.53 -14.46
C LEU A 311 8.71 24.57 -13.39
N GLY A 312 9.99 24.64 -13.04
CA GLY A 312 10.66 23.82 -12.03
C GLY A 312 11.90 23.11 -12.57
N ASP A 313 12.76 22.64 -11.65
CA ASP A 313 14.03 21.97 -11.97
C ASP A 313 14.24 20.74 -11.07
N GLY A 314 13.23 19.85 -11.03
CA GLY A 314 13.24 18.60 -10.27
C GLY A 314 13.28 17.35 -11.15
N GLY A 315 13.01 16.18 -10.55
CA GLY A 315 13.08 14.89 -11.25
C GLY A 315 12.19 14.79 -12.50
N SER A 316 10.99 15.40 -12.49
CA SER A 316 10.13 15.44 -13.69
C SER A 316 10.73 16.30 -14.80
N THR A 317 11.40 17.39 -14.44
CA THR A 317 12.13 18.25 -15.40
C THR A 317 13.33 17.53 -15.98
N ALA A 318 14.07 16.77 -15.17
CA ALA A 318 15.16 15.92 -15.64
C ALA A 318 14.68 14.92 -16.69
N ALA A 319 13.52 14.27 -16.45
CA ALA A 319 12.90 13.35 -17.41
C ALA A 319 12.47 14.06 -18.72
N LEU A 320 11.90 15.30 -18.62
CA LEU A 320 11.57 16.09 -19.82
C LEU A 320 12.81 16.45 -20.60
N ARG A 321 13.87 16.87 -19.92
CA ARG A 321 15.16 17.25 -20.55
C ARG A 321 15.78 16.08 -21.29
N SER A 322 15.73 14.86 -20.73
CA SER A 322 16.34 13.66 -21.35
C SER A 322 15.69 13.24 -22.66
N VAL A 323 14.43 13.63 -22.93
CA VAL A 323 13.69 13.23 -24.14
C VAL A 323 13.37 14.37 -25.10
N ALA A 324 13.66 15.59 -24.71
CA ALA A 324 13.28 16.77 -25.48
C ALA A 324 13.87 16.75 -26.91
N GLY A 325 15.16 16.41 -27.03
CA GLY A 325 15.83 16.27 -28.32
C GLY A 325 15.20 15.18 -29.20
N ASP A 326 14.82 14.03 -28.61
CA ASP A 326 14.20 12.91 -29.35
C ASP A 326 12.85 13.28 -29.98
N VAL A 327 12.13 14.25 -29.38
CA VAL A 327 10.83 14.70 -29.85
C VAL A 327 10.89 16.05 -30.57
N GLY A 328 12.11 16.56 -30.83
CA GLY A 328 12.33 17.81 -31.54
C GLY A 328 11.81 19.06 -30.78
N CYS A 329 11.87 19.05 -29.44
CA CYS A 329 11.42 20.14 -28.59
C CYS A 329 12.60 20.74 -27.81
N GLN A 330 12.78 22.06 -27.88
CA GLN A 330 13.72 22.80 -27.03
C GLN A 330 13.04 23.21 -25.73
N LEU A 331 13.74 23.06 -24.59
CA LEU A 331 13.20 23.39 -23.29
C LEU A 331 13.90 24.58 -22.66
N ARG A 332 13.11 25.57 -22.24
CA ARG A 332 13.56 26.68 -21.38
C ARG A 332 13.14 26.38 -19.94
N ILE A 333 14.08 26.00 -19.09
CA ILE A 333 13.82 25.68 -17.68
C ILE A 333 13.75 26.98 -16.88
N LEU A 334 12.69 27.15 -16.10
CA LEU A 334 12.46 28.35 -15.29
C LEU A 334 12.32 27.97 -13.82
N LYS A 335 13.21 28.51 -12.99
CA LYS A 335 13.10 28.49 -11.53
C LYS A 335 12.15 29.60 -11.08
N ARG A 336 11.75 29.59 -9.82
CA ARG A 336 10.84 30.61 -9.27
C ARG A 336 11.41 32.01 -9.37
N ALA A 337 12.71 32.17 -9.14
CA ALA A 337 13.42 33.43 -9.23
C ALA A 337 13.58 33.98 -10.67
N ASP A 338 13.35 33.13 -11.67
CA ASP A 338 13.52 33.52 -13.08
C ASP A 338 12.25 34.17 -13.67
N ILE A 339 11.13 34.13 -12.92
CA ILE A 339 9.86 34.70 -13.39
C ILE A 339 9.89 36.22 -13.25
N ARG A 340 9.99 36.91 -14.39
CA ARG A 340 10.03 38.38 -14.49
C ARG A 340 8.93 38.97 -15.38
N GLU A 341 8.54 38.22 -16.39
CA GLU A 341 7.61 38.65 -17.44
C GLU A 341 6.51 37.58 -17.65
N PRO A 342 5.35 37.97 -18.22
CA PRO A 342 4.33 37.02 -18.60
C PRO A 342 4.87 35.95 -19.57
N LEU A 343 4.49 34.68 -19.36
CA LEU A 343 4.92 33.56 -20.18
C LEU A 343 3.90 33.29 -21.29
N SER A 344 4.36 33.26 -22.53
CA SER A 344 3.55 32.92 -23.70
C SER A 344 3.93 31.56 -24.30
N GLY A 345 3.18 31.08 -25.29
CA GLY A 345 3.44 29.84 -26.00
C GLY A 345 3.01 28.59 -25.23
N ALA A 346 3.88 27.58 -25.13
CA ALA A 346 3.56 26.33 -24.45
C ALA A 346 4.52 26.02 -23.31
N GLY A 347 4.02 25.35 -22.28
CA GLY A 347 4.86 24.98 -21.13
C GLY A 347 4.39 23.74 -20.40
N VAL A 348 5.19 23.32 -19.43
CA VAL A 348 4.91 22.19 -18.52
C VAL A 348 5.06 22.66 -17.07
N TRP A 349 4.04 22.39 -16.26
CA TRP A 349 4.07 22.69 -14.84
C TRP A 349 4.61 21.47 -14.07
N THR A 350 5.82 21.59 -13.49
CA THR A 350 6.44 20.54 -12.67
C THR A 350 6.62 20.93 -11.20
N TRP A 351 6.30 22.17 -10.79
CA TRP A 351 6.32 22.57 -9.39
C TRP A 351 5.32 21.76 -8.55
N PRO A 352 5.71 21.39 -7.32
CA PRO A 352 4.76 20.78 -6.36
C PRO A 352 3.60 21.71 -6.05
N ASP A 353 2.37 21.20 -6.06
CA ASP A 353 1.15 21.97 -5.80
C ASP A 353 1.03 22.50 -4.36
N ARG A 354 1.79 21.90 -3.42
CA ARG A 354 1.87 22.32 -2.01
C ARG A 354 2.71 23.58 -1.78
N ILE A 355 3.48 24.00 -2.76
CA ILE A 355 4.32 25.20 -2.67
C ILE A 355 3.69 26.27 -3.57
N PRO A 356 3.28 27.43 -3.03
CA PRO A 356 2.68 28.51 -3.82
C PRO A 356 3.56 28.92 -5.00
N ALA A 357 2.97 29.19 -6.15
CA ALA A 357 3.67 29.78 -7.29
C ALA A 357 4.06 31.23 -6.96
N PRO A 358 5.13 31.76 -7.57
CA PRO A 358 5.50 33.17 -7.44
C PRO A 358 4.32 34.10 -7.74
N GLU A 359 4.22 35.22 -7.02
CA GLU A 359 3.12 36.17 -7.19
C GLU A 359 3.17 36.82 -8.58
N GLU A 360 4.35 37.02 -9.10
CA GLU A 360 4.64 37.64 -10.40
C GLU A 360 4.25 36.77 -11.60
N LEU A 361 4.11 35.43 -11.39
CA LEU A 361 3.78 34.54 -12.48
C LEU A 361 2.47 34.94 -13.16
N ARG A 362 2.54 35.24 -14.46
CA ARG A 362 1.40 35.49 -15.35
C ARG A 362 1.60 34.71 -16.64
N PHE A 363 0.52 34.42 -17.29
CA PHE A 363 0.53 33.81 -18.61
C PHE A 363 -0.14 34.76 -19.60
N ASP A 364 0.46 34.91 -20.76
CA ASP A 364 -0.12 35.59 -21.90
C ASP A 364 -0.63 34.52 -22.89
N GLY A 365 -1.82 33.98 -22.61
CA GLY A 365 -2.46 32.95 -23.41
C GLY A 365 -1.72 31.61 -23.49
N ALA A 366 -0.70 31.37 -22.67
CA ALA A 366 0.12 30.18 -22.73
C ALA A 366 -0.68 28.87 -22.48
N ARG A 367 -0.41 27.84 -23.24
CA ARG A 367 -0.93 26.46 -23.03
C ARG A 367 0.01 25.71 -22.09
N VAL A 368 -0.44 25.37 -20.90
CA VAL A 368 0.43 24.76 -19.86
C VAL A 368 -0.01 23.35 -19.52
N ALA A 369 0.84 22.38 -19.82
CA ALA A 369 0.62 20.99 -19.47
C ALA A 369 0.68 20.77 -17.96
N VAL A 370 -0.37 20.17 -17.40
CA VAL A 370 -0.47 19.77 -16.00
C VAL A 370 -0.16 18.28 -15.94
N ILE A 371 1.01 17.91 -15.40
CA ILE A 371 1.45 16.51 -15.27
C ILE A 371 0.99 15.87 -13.96
N ALA A 372 0.54 16.63 -12.98
CA ALA A 372 -0.12 16.12 -11.81
C ALA A 372 -1.53 15.60 -12.16
N TYR A 373 -2.00 14.56 -11.46
CA TYR A 373 -3.34 14.00 -11.64
C TYR A 373 -4.17 14.12 -10.36
N GLY A 374 -5.50 13.93 -10.48
CA GLY A 374 -6.43 13.99 -9.36
C GLY A 374 -6.60 15.40 -8.79
N ALA A 375 -6.75 15.51 -7.47
CA ALA A 375 -6.96 16.80 -6.80
C ALA A 375 -5.78 17.77 -6.98
N PRO A 376 -4.50 17.36 -6.83
CA PRO A 376 -3.37 18.20 -7.13
C PRO A 376 -3.40 18.80 -8.53
N GLY A 377 -3.67 17.98 -9.54
CA GLY A 377 -3.76 18.45 -10.93
C GLY A 377 -4.87 19.48 -11.14
N ARG A 378 -6.03 19.30 -10.50
CA ARG A 378 -7.12 20.28 -10.55
C ARG A 378 -6.75 21.62 -9.91
N ARG A 379 -6.00 21.60 -8.77
CA ARG A 379 -5.52 22.83 -8.13
C ARG A 379 -4.55 23.58 -9.05
N VAL A 380 -3.59 22.88 -9.63
CA VAL A 380 -2.64 23.47 -10.59
C VAL A 380 -3.37 24.04 -11.81
N ALA A 381 -4.32 23.31 -12.38
CA ALA A 381 -5.12 23.79 -13.52
C ALA A 381 -5.87 25.09 -13.19
N LYS A 382 -6.51 25.14 -12.02
CA LYS A 382 -7.20 26.36 -11.55
C LYS A 382 -6.23 27.53 -11.38
N GLU A 383 -5.03 27.28 -10.88
CA GLU A 383 -4.00 28.32 -10.71
C GLU A 383 -3.51 28.84 -12.05
N ILE A 384 -3.27 27.97 -13.04
CA ILE A 384 -2.92 28.36 -14.41
C ILE A 384 -4.01 29.27 -15.01
N SER A 385 -5.28 28.85 -14.92
CA SER A 385 -6.39 29.65 -15.45
C SER A 385 -6.52 31.02 -14.77
N ARG A 386 -6.36 31.09 -13.45
CA ARG A 386 -6.40 32.33 -12.68
C ARG A 386 -5.32 33.32 -13.11
N ARG A 387 -4.20 32.82 -13.64
CA ARG A 387 -3.04 33.61 -14.08
C ARG A 387 -3.01 33.90 -15.59
N GLY A 388 -4.11 33.63 -16.32
CA GLY A 388 -4.26 33.94 -17.75
C GLY A 388 -3.78 32.85 -18.71
N GLY A 389 -3.46 31.64 -18.20
CA GLY A 389 -3.06 30.51 -19.04
C GLY A 389 -4.21 29.51 -19.32
N THR A 390 -3.99 28.64 -20.29
CA THR A 390 -4.88 27.54 -20.64
C THR A 390 -4.27 26.21 -20.15
N PRO A 391 -4.84 25.55 -19.12
CA PRO A 391 -4.33 24.27 -18.64
C PRO A 391 -4.63 23.14 -19.61
N VAL A 392 -3.63 22.30 -19.88
CA VAL A 392 -3.76 21.06 -20.68
C VAL A 392 -3.53 19.87 -19.75
N MET A 393 -4.59 19.12 -19.43
CA MET A 393 -4.54 18.03 -18.45
C MET A 393 -3.85 16.77 -19.02
N LEU A 394 -2.56 16.62 -18.81
CA LEU A 394 -1.75 15.51 -19.32
C LEU A 394 -1.22 14.55 -18.22
N GLY A 395 -1.63 14.75 -16.97
CA GLY A 395 -1.19 13.88 -15.86
C GLY A 395 -1.57 12.42 -16.03
N ALA A 396 -2.74 12.12 -16.62
CA ALA A 396 -3.12 10.74 -16.93
C ALA A 396 -2.21 10.14 -18.03
N ALA A 397 -1.85 10.92 -19.04
CA ALA A 397 -0.97 10.48 -20.12
C ALA A 397 0.44 10.16 -19.59
N TRP A 398 0.98 11.03 -18.74
CA TRP A 398 2.25 10.79 -18.03
C TRP A 398 2.19 9.49 -17.24
N PHE A 399 1.20 9.37 -16.36
CA PHE A 399 1.05 8.23 -15.46
C PHE A 399 0.85 6.89 -16.18
N ILE A 400 0.05 6.87 -17.25
CA ILE A 400 -0.21 5.64 -18.02
C ILE A 400 1.05 5.21 -18.79
N ALA A 401 1.78 6.15 -19.40
CA ALA A 401 2.99 5.84 -20.16
C ALA A 401 4.09 5.21 -19.26
N GLN A 402 4.37 5.86 -18.12
CA GLN A 402 5.35 5.30 -17.16
C GLN A 402 4.90 3.95 -16.59
N ALA A 403 3.61 3.78 -16.25
CA ALA A 403 3.11 2.55 -15.68
C ALA A 403 3.13 1.38 -16.68
N ARG A 404 2.89 1.66 -17.98
CA ARG A 404 3.06 0.67 -19.05
C ARG A 404 4.50 0.17 -19.08
N ARG A 405 5.46 1.09 -19.09
CA ARG A 405 6.88 0.74 -19.13
C ARG A 405 7.32 -0.01 -17.88
N GLN A 406 6.85 0.37 -16.70
CA GLN A 406 7.08 -0.39 -15.46
C GLN A 406 6.61 -1.84 -15.58
N ARG A 407 5.41 -2.05 -16.12
CA ARG A 407 4.85 -3.39 -16.30
C ARG A 407 5.71 -4.24 -17.23
N GLU A 408 6.09 -3.71 -18.38
CA GLU A 408 6.97 -4.38 -19.36
C GLU A 408 8.29 -4.80 -18.69
N LEU A 409 8.90 -3.91 -17.90
CA LEU A 409 10.14 -4.19 -17.19
C LEU A 409 9.98 -5.29 -16.12
N TRP A 410 8.88 -5.28 -15.36
CA TRP A 410 8.62 -6.31 -14.34
C TRP A 410 8.24 -7.67 -14.90
N GLU A 411 7.70 -7.74 -16.11
CA GLU A 411 7.43 -9.00 -16.82
C GLU A 411 8.73 -9.72 -17.19
N THR A 412 9.84 -9.01 -17.26
CA THR A 412 11.17 -9.57 -17.49
C THR A 412 11.95 -9.84 -16.18
N ALA A 413 11.32 -9.70 -15.00
CA ALA A 413 11.96 -9.99 -13.70
C ALA A 413 12.27 -11.50 -13.58
N THR A 414 13.43 -11.83 -13.08
CA THR A 414 13.93 -13.22 -12.96
C THR A 414 14.32 -13.55 -11.51
#